data_da5361afc84e706df021c6fec531cfca
#
_entry.id   da5361afc84e706df021c6fec531cfca
#
_cell.length_a   1.000
_cell.length_b   1.000
_cell.length_c   1.000
_cell.angle_alpha   90.00
_cell.angle_beta   90.00
_cell.angle_gamma   90.00
#
_symmetry.space_group_name_H-M   'P 1'
#
loop_
_entity.id
_entity.type
_entity.pdbx_description
1 polymer ?
#
loop_
_entity_poly.entity_id
_entity_poly.type
_entity_poly.pdbx_seq_one_letter_code
_entity_poly.pdbx_strand_id
1 'polypeptide(L)'
;MEKPFDILLIEDDIDDVDLLKDALLDNNVSYQMEVIMEGDKVFNYLSSAEILPEIIVMDLNLPKTDGKEILQEIRSSSSLLEIPIVVLTTSSSPEDIDYCTKMGISKFITKPATIDGWNSTIDSIVNVASSSRN
;
A
#
# COMPACT_ATOMS: atom_id res chain seq x y z
N MET A 1 -10.88 10.76 20.03
CA MET A 1 -10.98 9.57 19.17
C MET A 1 -10.24 9.82 17.88
N GLU A 2 -9.40 8.90 17.50
CA GLU A 2 -8.67 9.03 16.25
C GLU A 2 -9.56 8.65 15.07
N LYS A 3 -9.42 9.39 14.01
CA LYS A 3 -10.07 9.07 12.75
C LYS A 3 -9.46 7.79 12.18
N PRO A 4 -10.25 6.83 11.70
CA PRO A 4 -9.71 5.64 11.05
C PRO A 4 -8.85 6.01 9.84
N PHE A 5 -7.79 5.23 9.60
CA PHE A 5 -6.97 5.39 8.40
C PHE A 5 -7.69 4.82 7.18
N ASP A 6 -7.74 5.59 6.10
CA ASP A 6 -8.29 5.12 4.83
C ASP A 6 -7.18 4.48 4.01
N ILE A 7 -7.20 3.16 3.90
CA ILE A 7 -6.15 2.39 3.25
C ILE A 7 -6.68 1.77 1.96
N LEU A 8 -5.97 1.97 0.86
CA LEU A 8 -6.16 1.18 -0.34
C LEU A 8 -5.07 0.11 -0.38
N LEU A 9 -5.49 -1.15 -0.34
CA LEU A 9 -4.56 -2.28 -0.43
C LEU A 9 -4.68 -2.92 -1.81
N ILE A 10 -3.59 -2.98 -2.53
CA ILE A 10 -3.50 -3.61 -3.85
C ILE A 10 -2.73 -4.91 -3.67
N GLU A 11 -3.44 -6.02 -3.58
CA GLU A 11 -2.90 -7.32 -3.21
C GLU A 11 -3.82 -8.43 -3.72
N ASP A 12 -3.28 -9.43 -4.38
CA ASP A 12 -4.06 -10.55 -4.89
C ASP A 12 -4.05 -11.79 -3.97
N ASP A 13 -3.13 -11.85 -3.02
CA ASP A 13 -3.03 -12.99 -2.10
C ASP A 13 -3.92 -12.74 -0.88
N ILE A 14 -4.99 -13.51 -0.79
CA ILE A 14 -5.97 -13.33 0.30
C ILE A 14 -5.36 -13.61 1.67
N ASP A 15 -4.38 -14.50 1.76
CA ASP A 15 -3.72 -14.78 3.03
C ASP A 15 -2.92 -13.57 3.51
N ASP A 16 -2.26 -12.87 2.60
CA ASP A 16 -1.54 -11.65 2.93
C ASP A 16 -2.50 -10.51 3.31
N VAL A 17 -3.65 -10.42 2.64
CA VAL A 17 -4.69 -9.47 3.01
C VAL A 17 -5.12 -9.71 4.47
N ASP A 18 -5.39 -10.97 4.82
CA ASP A 18 -5.83 -11.34 6.17
C ASP A 18 -4.74 -11.09 7.20
N LEU A 19 -3.49 -11.39 6.88
CA LEU A 19 -2.36 -11.13 7.78
C LEU A 19 -2.23 -9.64 8.09
N LEU A 20 -2.39 -8.79 7.08
CA LEU A 20 -2.32 -7.34 7.28
C LEU A 20 -3.47 -6.85 8.14
N LYS A 21 -4.70 -7.31 7.87
CA LYS A 21 -5.87 -6.93 8.67
C LYS A 21 -5.73 -7.38 10.11
N ASP A 22 -5.26 -8.61 10.33
CA ASP A 22 -5.05 -9.14 11.69
C ASP A 22 -4.01 -8.31 12.44
N ALA A 23 -2.93 -7.93 11.77
CA ALA A 23 -1.89 -7.12 12.39
C ALA A 23 -2.40 -5.71 12.75
N LEU A 24 -3.26 -5.12 11.91
CA LEU A 24 -3.88 -3.83 12.21
C LEU A 24 -4.73 -3.94 13.48
N LEU A 25 -5.54 -4.98 13.58
CA LEU A 25 -6.38 -5.20 14.78
C LEU A 25 -5.53 -5.47 16.01
N ASP A 26 -4.50 -6.30 15.90
CA ASP A 26 -3.63 -6.64 17.01
C ASP A 26 -2.87 -5.42 17.55
N ASN A 27 -2.64 -4.43 16.71
CA ASN A 27 -1.97 -3.18 17.09
C ASN A 27 -2.95 -2.05 17.40
N ASN A 28 -4.23 -2.36 17.53
CA ASN A 28 -5.29 -1.41 17.89
C ASN A 28 -5.41 -0.23 16.92
N VAL A 29 -5.17 -0.49 15.65
CA VAL A 29 -5.28 0.53 14.59
C VAL A 29 -6.69 0.53 14.04
N SER A 30 -7.38 1.68 14.10
CA SER A 30 -8.67 1.86 13.44
C SER A 30 -8.43 2.15 11.97
N TYR A 31 -9.13 1.42 11.09
CA TYR A 31 -8.93 1.59 9.65
C TYR A 31 -10.20 1.29 8.87
N GLN A 32 -10.26 1.88 7.68
CA GLN A 32 -11.19 1.48 6.62
C GLN A 32 -10.31 1.06 5.44
N MET A 33 -10.63 -0.05 4.83
CA MET A 33 -9.78 -0.62 3.78
C MET A 33 -10.59 -1.02 2.56
N GLU A 34 -10.15 -0.57 1.41
CA GLU A 34 -10.58 -1.12 0.13
C GLU A 34 -9.47 -2.03 -0.37
N VAL A 35 -9.82 -3.23 -0.81
CA VAL A 35 -8.87 -4.19 -1.35
C VAL A 35 -9.13 -4.35 -2.84
N ILE A 36 -8.10 -4.14 -3.66
CA ILE A 36 -8.16 -4.39 -5.10
C ILE A 36 -7.18 -5.50 -5.43
N MET A 37 -7.72 -6.59 -5.95
CA MET A 37 -6.93 -7.79 -6.25
C MET A 37 -6.41 -7.83 -7.69
N GLU A 38 -6.96 -6.99 -8.55
CA GLU A 38 -6.59 -6.95 -9.97
C GLU A 38 -6.02 -5.56 -10.29
N GLY A 39 -4.76 -5.52 -10.74
CA GLY A 39 -4.07 -4.28 -10.98
C GLY A 39 -4.72 -3.36 -12.01
N ASP A 40 -5.36 -3.95 -13.03
CA ASP A 40 -6.04 -3.19 -14.09
C ASP A 40 -7.26 -2.39 -13.60
N LYS A 41 -7.73 -2.65 -12.39
CA LYS A 41 -8.86 -1.94 -11.79
C LYS A 41 -8.46 -0.77 -10.91
N VAL A 42 -7.17 -0.63 -10.61
CA VAL A 42 -6.69 0.36 -9.65
C VAL A 42 -6.93 1.79 -10.13
N PHE A 43 -6.52 2.08 -11.36
CA PHE A 43 -6.62 3.46 -11.87
C PHE A 43 -8.07 3.91 -11.98
N ASN A 44 -8.96 3.02 -12.46
CA ASN A 44 -10.40 3.33 -12.55
C ASN A 44 -10.99 3.60 -11.17
N TYR A 45 -10.60 2.81 -10.18
CA TYR A 45 -11.05 3.05 -8.81
C TYR A 45 -10.62 4.42 -8.31
N LEU A 46 -9.36 4.76 -8.45
CA LEU A 46 -8.82 6.04 -7.98
C LEU A 46 -9.41 7.23 -8.73
N SER A 47 -9.64 7.08 -10.04
CA SER A 47 -10.20 8.15 -10.88
C SER A 47 -11.65 8.47 -10.54
N SER A 48 -12.41 7.48 -10.06
CA SER A 48 -13.84 7.63 -9.75
C SER A 48 -14.14 7.76 -8.26
N ALA A 49 -13.13 7.67 -7.41
CA ALA A 49 -13.32 7.75 -5.96
C ALA A 49 -13.70 9.17 -5.54
N GLU A 50 -14.77 9.30 -4.76
CA GLU A 50 -15.15 10.58 -4.19
C GLU A 50 -14.18 11.02 -3.12
N ILE A 51 -13.67 10.06 -2.33
CA ILE A 51 -12.68 10.29 -1.29
C ILE A 51 -11.48 9.42 -1.61
N LEU A 52 -10.33 10.06 -1.77
CA LEU A 52 -9.09 9.34 -2.04
C LEU A 52 -8.56 8.68 -0.77
N PRO A 53 -7.84 7.53 -0.90
CA PRO A 53 -7.22 6.92 0.26
C PRO A 53 -6.15 7.82 0.86
N GLU A 54 -5.91 7.66 2.16
CA GLU A 54 -4.82 8.36 2.84
C GLU A 54 -3.47 7.73 2.53
N ILE A 55 -3.46 6.42 2.27
CA ILE A 55 -2.25 5.68 1.98
C ILE A 55 -2.59 4.52 1.04
N ILE A 56 -1.67 4.23 0.14
CA ILE A 56 -1.74 3.05 -0.73
C ILE A 56 -0.67 2.07 -0.27
N VAL A 57 -1.08 0.82 -0.01
CA VAL A 57 -0.16 -0.28 0.25
C VAL A 57 -0.29 -1.24 -0.92
N MET A 58 0.80 -1.52 -1.61
CA MET A 58 0.72 -2.33 -2.82
C MET A 58 1.83 -3.35 -2.96
N ASP A 59 1.48 -4.51 -3.52
CA ASP A 59 2.43 -5.50 -3.96
C ASP A 59 2.84 -5.20 -5.41
N LEU A 60 4.05 -5.52 -5.75
CA LEU A 60 4.55 -5.42 -7.14
C LEU A 60 4.19 -6.65 -7.96
N ASN A 61 4.00 -7.80 -7.31
CA ASN A 61 3.77 -9.08 -7.99
C ASN A 61 2.28 -9.37 -8.08
N LEU A 62 1.62 -8.79 -9.08
CA LEU A 62 0.20 -8.99 -9.31
C LEU A 62 -0.02 -9.83 -10.56
N PRO A 63 -1.10 -10.63 -10.63
CA PRO A 63 -1.39 -11.39 -11.84
C PRO A 63 -1.77 -10.43 -12.98
N LYS A 64 -1.36 -10.77 -14.19
CA LYS A 64 -1.72 -10.08 -15.43
C LYS A 64 -1.20 -8.65 -15.58
N THR A 65 -0.83 -7.99 -14.50
CA THR A 65 -0.38 -6.59 -14.54
C THR A 65 0.90 -6.43 -13.74
N ASP A 66 1.86 -5.75 -14.29
CA ASP A 66 3.10 -5.43 -13.58
C ASP A 66 2.81 -4.29 -12.58
N GLY A 67 3.11 -4.54 -11.31
CA GLY A 67 2.94 -3.52 -10.26
C GLY A 67 3.73 -2.25 -10.52
N LYS A 68 4.86 -2.35 -11.21
CA LYS A 68 5.64 -1.17 -11.60
C LYS A 68 4.86 -0.27 -12.55
N GLU A 69 4.12 -0.84 -13.48
CA GLU A 69 3.27 -0.07 -14.40
C GLU A 69 2.14 0.63 -13.65
N ILE A 70 1.54 -0.03 -12.67
CA ILE A 70 0.50 0.56 -11.83
C ILE A 70 1.06 1.75 -11.06
N LEU A 71 2.24 1.59 -10.47
CA LEU A 71 2.91 2.64 -9.75
C LEU A 71 3.19 3.84 -10.64
N GLN A 72 3.65 3.60 -11.87
CA GLN A 72 3.89 4.65 -12.85
C GLN A 72 2.59 5.39 -13.21
N GLU A 73 1.50 4.67 -13.42
CA GLU A 73 0.20 5.28 -13.71
C GLU A 73 -0.25 6.21 -12.58
N ILE A 74 -0.14 5.74 -11.34
CA ILE A 74 -0.52 6.55 -10.18
C ILE A 74 0.33 7.81 -10.11
N ARG A 75 1.63 7.69 -10.30
CA ARG A 75 2.56 8.83 -10.22
C ARG A 75 2.47 9.77 -11.41
N SER A 76 1.86 9.34 -12.50
CA SER A 76 1.64 10.20 -13.67
C SER A 76 0.40 11.09 -13.52
N SER A 77 -0.43 10.84 -12.53
CA SER A 77 -1.64 11.63 -12.28
C SER A 77 -1.36 12.69 -11.23
N SER A 78 -1.53 13.95 -11.59
CA SER A 78 -1.24 15.07 -10.68
C SER A 78 -2.13 15.05 -9.44
N SER A 79 -3.38 14.55 -9.57
CA SER A 79 -4.29 14.48 -8.43
C SER A 79 -3.94 13.39 -7.42
N LEU A 80 -3.05 12.46 -7.79
CA LEU A 80 -2.67 11.33 -6.94
C LEU A 80 -1.25 11.45 -6.37
N LEU A 81 -0.51 12.50 -6.74
CA LEU A 81 0.90 12.65 -6.35
C LEU A 81 1.11 12.76 -4.84
N GLU A 82 0.13 13.29 -4.12
CA GLU A 82 0.25 13.52 -2.68
C GLU A 82 -0.04 12.27 -1.85
N ILE A 83 -0.59 11.21 -2.46
CA ILE A 83 -0.92 10.01 -1.70
C ILE A 83 0.36 9.23 -1.44
N PRO A 84 0.72 8.99 -0.16
CA PRO A 84 1.90 8.18 0.14
C PRO A 84 1.67 6.73 -0.25
N ILE A 85 2.71 6.09 -0.77
CA ILE A 85 2.67 4.70 -1.20
C ILE A 85 3.71 3.90 -0.43
N VAL A 86 3.27 2.80 0.17
CA VAL A 86 4.14 1.79 0.76
C VAL A 86 4.10 0.56 -0.15
N VAL A 87 5.24 0.13 -0.65
CA VAL A 87 5.34 -1.12 -1.40
C VAL A 87 5.62 -2.23 -0.41
N LEU A 88 4.79 -3.27 -0.44
CA LEU A 88 4.89 -4.43 0.43
C LEU A 88 4.89 -5.68 -0.46
N THR A 89 6.05 -6.28 -0.64
CA THR A 89 6.24 -7.33 -1.64
C THR A 89 7.25 -8.37 -1.20
N THR A 90 7.21 -9.56 -1.79
CA THR A 90 8.22 -10.58 -1.53
C THR A 90 9.53 -10.28 -2.26
N SER A 91 9.50 -9.39 -3.24
CA SER A 91 10.71 -8.99 -3.95
C SER A 91 11.65 -8.20 -3.02
N SER A 92 12.94 -8.47 -3.15
CA SER A 92 13.98 -7.67 -2.48
C SER A 92 15.07 -7.31 -3.48
N SER A 93 14.77 -7.36 -4.79
CA SER A 93 15.78 -7.07 -5.81
C SER A 93 16.18 -5.60 -5.76
N PRO A 94 17.48 -5.31 -5.89
CA PRO A 94 17.93 -3.91 -5.94
C PRO A 94 17.28 -3.11 -7.07
N GLU A 95 16.97 -3.74 -8.19
CA GLU A 95 16.31 -3.10 -9.32
C GLU A 95 14.91 -2.62 -8.97
N ASP A 96 14.14 -3.46 -8.26
CA ASP A 96 12.78 -3.11 -7.84
C ASP A 96 12.81 -1.98 -6.81
N ILE A 97 13.73 -2.07 -5.85
CA ILE A 97 13.88 -1.04 -4.82
C ILE A 97 14.26 0.30 -5.47
N ASP A 98 15.21 0.28 -6.39
CA ASP A 98 15.66 1.48 -7.09
C ASP A 98 14.54 2.11 -7.92
N TYR A 99 13.80 1.30 -8.67
CA TYR A 99 12.68 1.77 -9.47
C TYR A 99 11.62 2.45 -8.59
N CYS A 100 11.23 1.78 -7.51
CA CYS A 100 10.20 2.31 -6.61
C CYS A 100 10.67 3.60 -5.93
N THR A 101 11.93 3.66 -5.53
CA THR A 101 12.50 4.85 -4.92
C THR A 101 12.45 6.03 -5.88
N LYS A 102 12.77 5.81 -7.15
CA LYS A 102 12.69 6.85 -8.19
C LYS A 102 11.25 7.29 -8.45
N MET A 103 10.29 6.41 -8.23
CA MET A 103 8.87 6.75 -8.35
C MET A 103 8.33 7.50 -7.13
N GLY A 104 9.16 7.75 -6.14
CA GLY A 104 8.76 8.56 -4.99
C GLY A 104 7.89 7.86 -3.97
N ILE A 105 8.05 6.55 -3.81
CA ILE A 105 7.34 5.84 -2.75
C ILE A 105 7.83 6.28 -1.37
N SER A 106 6.98 6.12 -0.37
CA SER A 106 7.33 6.47 1.00
C SER A 106 8.19 5.39 1.66
N LYS A 107 7.93 4.13 1.38
CA LYS A 107 8.69 3.03 1.96
C LYS A 107 8.58 1.77 1.13
N PHE A 108 9.67 0.99 1.08
CA PHE A 108 9.72 -0.32 0.46
C PHE A 108 9.90 -1.35 1.57
N ILE A 109 8.96 -2.29 1.69
CA ILE A 109 8.99 -3.32 2.74
C ILE A 109 8.92 -4.69 2.08
N THR A 110 9.86 -5.56 2.44
CA THR A 110 9.77 -6.96 2.05
C THR A 110 8.77 -7.66 2.98
N LYS A 111 7.85 -8.44 2.41
CA LYS A 111 6.83 -9.13 3.20
C LYS A 111 7.48 -9.96 4.31
N PRO A 112 7.05 -9.78 5.56
CA PRO A 112 7.66 -10.50 6.68
C PRO A 112 7.24 -11.95 6.73
N ALA A 113 8.08 -12.78 7.34
CA ALA A 113 7.81 -14.21 7.56
C ALA A 113 7.28 -14.50 8.96
N THR A 114 7.21 -13.50 9.84
CA THR A 114 6.83 -13.68 11.24
C THR A 114 5.75 -12.68 11.64
N ILE A 115 5.05 -13.00 12.73
CA ILE A 115 4.05 -12.09 13.29
C ILE A 115 4.70 -10.80 13.77
N ASP A 116 5.87 -10.88 14.41
CA ASP A 116 6.61 -9.69 14.84
C ASP A 116 6.98 -8.80 13.66
N GLY A 117 7.35 -9.39 12.53
CA GLY A 117 7.62 -8.64 11.31
C GLY A 117 6.38 -7.91 10.79
N TRP A 118 5.20 -8.53 10.87
CA TRP A 118 3.96 -7.88 10.49
C TRP A 118 3.64 -6.71 11.42
N ASN A 119 3.90 -6.85 12.71
CA ASN A 119 3.72 -5.75 13.65
C ASN A 119 4.62 -4.56 13.31
N SER A 120 5.87 -4.82 12.94
CA SER A 120 6.80 -3.78 12.49
C SER A 120 6.32 -3.11 11.20
N THR A 121 5.73 -3.89 10.30
CA THR A 121 5.14 -3.38 9.07
C THR A 121 4.00 -2.41 9.37
N ILE A 122 3.14 -2.75 10.33
CA ILE A 122 2.05 -1.87 10.75
C ILE A 122 2.58 -0.55 11.27
N ASP A 123 3.62 -0.58 12.11
CA ASP A 123 4.24 0.64 12.63
C ASP A 123 4.70 1.55 11.49
N SER A 124 5.32 0.96 10.46
CA SER A 124 5.77 1.72 9.30
C SER A 124 4.60 2.33 8.53
N ILE A 125 3.53 1.58 8.30
CA ILE A 125 2.34 2.05 7.58
C ILE A 125 1.69 3.20 8.35
N VAL A 126 1.50 3.04 9.65
CA VAL A 126 0.89 4.05 10.49
C VAL A 126 1.75 5.33 10.51
N ASN A 127 3.06 5.19 10.62
CA ASN A 127 3.96 6.34 10.62
C ASN A 127 3.88 7.11 9.29
N VAL A 128 3.84 6.42 8.17
CA VAL A 128 3.72 7.06 6.85
C VAL A 128 2.39 7.77 6.73
N ALA A 129 1.28 7.11 7.08
CA ALA A 129 -0.05 7.70 6.98
C ALA A 129 -0.21 8.89 7.93
N SER A 130 0.30 8.78 9.15
CA SER A 130 0.21 9.85 10.15
C SER A 130 0.98 11.10 9.73
N SER A 131 2.11 10.93 9.07
CA SER A 131 2.94 12.05 8.60
C SER A 131 2.20 12.93 7.58
N SER A 132 1.23 12.36 6.87
CA SER A 132 0.44 13.09 5.88
C SER A 132 -0.75 13.85 6.48
N ARG A 133 -1.04 13.65 7.77
CA ARG A 133 -2.22 14.23 8.44
C ARG A 133 -1.99 15.63 9.01
N ASN A 134 -0.84 16.18 8.86
CA ASN A 134 -0.52 17.51 9.43
C ASN A 134 -1.11 18.64 8.62
#